data_fc640b1a61764a7172135200321639a8
#
_entry.id   fc640b1a61764a7172135200321639a8
#
_cell.length_a   1.000
_cell.length_b   1.000
_cell.length_c   1.000
_cell.angle_alpha   90.00
_cell.angle_beta   90.00
_cell.angle_gamma   90.00
#
_symmetry.space_group_name_H-M   'P 1'
#
loop_
_entity.id
_entity.type
_entity.pdbx_description
1 polymer ?
#
loop_
_entity_poly.entity_id
_entity_poly.type
_entity_poly.pdbx_seq_one_letter_code
_entity_poly.pdbx_strand_id
1 'polypeptide(L)'
;MNTAVEKQHILQTVDWSRFDLEGWLYQFGAWMNSQYSEPRNEMIKTLKSKKLGKLKREQLIGRYMADLEYMKTPKKTRIMCCINDNEARAVQRLILDMQGQSEVLDEWLDAIIDRYFYGNSWAQMRTSKRTEMDAKYDVRCGLAALHSRYGFILFKRV
;
A
#
# COMPACT_ATOMS: atom_id res chain seq x y z
N MET A 1 -10.36 -34.86 -19.09
CA MET A 1 -11.02 -33.58 -18.80
C MET A 1 -10.27 -32.90 -17.69
N ASN A 2 -9.48 -31.90 -18.03
CA ASN A 2 -8.87 -31.05 -17.04
C ASN A 2 -9.93 -30.08 -16.55
N THR A 3 -10.56 -30.41 -15.43
CA THR A 3 -11.17 -29.40 -14.61
C THR A 3 -10.03 -28.52 -14.12
N ALA A 4 -9.78 -27.43 -14.83
CA ALA A 4 -8.99 -26.34 -14.28
C ALA A 4 -9.71 -25.95 -12.99
N VAL A 5 -9.16 -26.35 -11.88
CA VAL A 5 -9.52 -25.78 -10.60
C VAL A 5 -9.18 -24.30 -10.78
N GLU A 6 -10.18 -23.48 -11.04
CA GLU A 6 -10.00 -22.04 -11.04
C GLU A 6 -9.38 -21.68 -9.70
N LYS A 7 -8.11 -21.34 -9.73
CA LYS A 7 -7.46 -20.83 -8.53
C LYS A 7 -8.21 -19.56 -8.15
N GLN A 8 -8.97 -19.65 -7.08
CA GLN A 8 -9.71 -18.53 -6.55
C GLN A 8 -8.74 -17.35 -6.37
N HIS A 9 -9.07 -16.22 -6.98
CA HIS A 9 -8.24 -15.03 -6.85
C HIS A 9 -8.18 -14.62 -5.39
N ILE A 10 -6.99 -14.21 -4.91
CA ILE A 10 -6.79 -13.87 -3.50
C ILE A 10 -7.79 -12.85 -2.97
N LEU A 11 -8.24 -11.91 -3.81
CA LEU A 11 -9.25 -10.93 -3.44
C LEU A 11 -10.61 -11.55 -3.08
N GLN A 12 -10.90 -12.75 -3.60
CA GLN A 12 -12.14 -13.47 -3.31
C GLN A 12 -12.08 -14.26 -1.99
N THR A 13 -10.90 -14.38 -1.39
CA THR A 13 -10.69 -15.13 -0.15
C THR A 13 -10.82 -14.28 1.10
N VAL A 14 -11.04 -12.98 0.97
CA VAL A 14 -11.07 -12.00 2.04
C VAL A 14 -12.47 -11.45 2.24
N ASP A 15 -12.87 -11.33 3.49
CA ASP A 15 -14.10 -10.61 3.86
C ASP A 15 -13.80 -9.11 3.95
N TRP A 16 -14.05 -8.40 2.86
CA TRP A 16 -13.77 -6.97 2.76
C TRP A 16 -14.71 -6.09 3.59
N SER A 17 -15.77 -6.65 4.16
CA SER A 17 -16.71 -5.92 5.00
C SER A 17 -16.14 -5.56 6.39
N ARG A 18 -15.03 -6.16 6.78
CA ARG A 18 -14.42 -5.95 8.12
C ARG A 18 -13.94 -4.52 8.34
N PHE A 19 -13.48 -3.86 7.30
CA PHE A 19 -12.97 -2.49 7.34
C PHE A 19 -13.45 -1.71 6.13
N ASP A 20 -13.40 -0.37 6.21
CA ASP A 20 -13.49 0.47 5.02
C ASP A 20 -12.14 0.51 4.29
N LEU A 21 -12.08 1.19 3.15
CA LEU A 21 -10.87 1.22 2.33
C LEU A 21 -9.66 1.76 3.09
N GLU A 22 -9.79 2.89 3.76
CA GLU A 22 -8.70 3.44 4.58
C GLU A 22 -8.30 2.48 5.69
N GLY A 23 -9.28 1.86 6.34
CA GLY A 23 -9.05 0.87 7.39
C GLY A 23 -8.18 -0.28 6.91
N TRP A 24 -8.45 -0.83 5.74
CA TRP A 24 -7.63 -1.90 5.14
C TRP A 24 -6.20 -1.44 4.87
N LEU A 25 -6.05 -0.22 4.34
CA LEU A 25 -4.73 0.33 4.05
C LEU A 25 -3.91 0.56 5.33
N TYR A 26 -4.54 1.09 6.37
CA TYR A 26 -3.90 1.24 7.69
C TYR A 26 -3.55 -0.10 8.31
N GLN A 27 -4.41 -1.10 8.16
CA GLN A 27 -4.15 -2.44 8.67
C GLN A 27 -2.94 -3.08 7.98
N PHE A 28 -2.78 -2.87 6.69
CA PHE A 28 -1.58 -3.33 5.99
C PHE A 28 -0.32 -2.66 6.56
N GLY A 29 -0.37 -1.37 6.80
CA GLY A 29 0.73 -0.64 7.45
C GLY A 29 1.04 -1.18 8.85
N ALA A 30 0.01 -1.45 9.65
CA ALA A 30 0.16 -2.05 10.97
C ALA A 30 0.75 -3.47 10.88
N TRP A 31 0.31 -4.27 9.91
CA TRP A 31 0.86 -5.60 9.66
C TRP A 31 2.35 -5.53 9.28
N MET A 32 2.73 -4.60 8.43
CA MET A 32 4.12 -4.36 8.06
C MET A 32 4.99 -4.00 9.28
N ASN A 33 4.46 -3.18 10.17
CA ASN A 33 5.18 -2.75 11.38
C ASN A 33 5.25 -3.83 12.46
N SER A 34 4.28 -4.74 12.50
CA SER A 34 4.23 -5.81 13.50
C SER A 34 5.16 -6.97 13.18
N GLN A 35 5.57 -7.12 11.93
CA GLN A 35 6.38 -8.24 11.47
C GLN A 35 7.78 -7.79 11.07
N TYR A 36 8.76 -8.23 11.82
CA TYR A 36 10.18 -8.02 11.51
C TYR A 36 10.78 -9.16 10.69
N SER A 37 9.96 -9.92 9.95
CA SER A 37 10.40 -11.08 9.19
C SER A 37 10.71 -10.77 7.73
N GLU A 38 11.53 -11.61 7.11
CA GLU A 38 11.92 -11.52 5.70
C GLU A 38 10.76 -11.40 4.70
N PRO A 39 9.62 -12.11 4.87
CA PRO A 39 8.49 -11.99 3.96
C PRO A 39 7.98 -10.56 3.77
N ARG A 40 8.04 -9.76 4.81
CA ARG A 40 7.67 -8.35 4.77
C ARG A 40 8.59 -7.54 3.86
N ASN A 41 9.89 -7.77 3.97
CA ASN A 41 10.89 -7.09 3.14
C ASN A 41 10.70 -7.43 1.66
N GLU A 42 10.38 -8.68 1.35
CA GLU A 42 10.07 -9.12 0.00
C GLU A 42 8.81 -8.45 -0.55
N MET A 43 7.76 -8.31 0.24
CA MET A 43 6.55 -7.62 -0.15
C MET A 43 6.81 -6.15 -0.49
N ILE A 44 7.60 -5.46 0.32
CA ILE A 44 8.00 -4.07 0.08
C ILE A 44 8.82 -3.97 -1.21
N LYS A 45 9.76 -4.87 -1.41
CA LYS A 45 10.56 -4.95 -2.65
C LYS A 45 9.68 -5.17 -3.87
N THR A 46 8.70 -6.06 -3.77
CA THR A 46 7.79 -6.35 -4.88
C THR A 46 6.95 -5.12 -5.24
N LEU A 47 6.40 -4.42 -4.26
CA LEU A 47 5.67 -3.18 -4.49
C LEU A 47 6.55 -2.14 -5.17
N LYS A 48 7.76 -1.94 -4.66
CA LYS A 48 8.72 -0.99 -5.22
C LYS A 48 9.18 -1.39 -6.61
N SER A 49 9.46 -2.65 -6.84
CA SER A 49 9.95 -3.14 -8.14
C SER A 49 8.92 -2.98 -9.25
N LYS A 50 7.65 -3.24 -8.96
CA LYS A 50 6.59 -3.14 -9.96
C LYS A 50 6.29 -1.71 -10.37
N LYS A 51 6.40 -0.80 -9.41
CA LYS A 51 6.25 0.63 -9.62
C LYS A 51 7.35 1.24 -10.47
N LEU A 52 8.39 0.51 -10.65
CA LEU A 52 9.61 1.00 -11.23
C LEU A 52 9.63 1.10 -12.71
N GLY A 53 8.61 0.87 -13.43
CA GLY A 53 8.67 0.95 -14.89
C GLY A 53 9.85 1.74 -15.44
N LYS A 54 10.17 2.90 -14.91
CA LYS A 54 11.34 3.70 -15.28
C LYS A 54 11.88 4.55 -14.14
N LEU A 55 11.39 4.38 -12.94
CA LEU A 55 11.87 5.17 -11.83
C LEU A 55 13.27 4.69 -11.48
N LYS A 56 14.09 5.65 -11.41
CA LYS A 56 15.48 5.61 -11.10
C LYS A 56 15.75 4.65 -9.95
N ARG A 57 16.32 3.51 -10.28
CA ARG A 57 16.76 2.49 -9.30
C ARG A 57 17.47 3.10 -8.10
N GLU A 58 18.22 4.16 -8.33
CA GLU A 58 18.98 4.86 -7.30
C GLU A 58 18.10 5.55 -6.27
N GLN A 59 17.00 6.19 -6.68
CA GLN A 59 16.06 6.81 -5.76
C GLN A 59 15.32 5.78 -4.91
N LEU A 60 15.13 4.60 -5.44
CA LEU A 60 14.45 3.53 -4.75
C LEU A 60 15.35 2.79 -3.80
N ILE A 61 16.59 2.57 -4.18
CA ILE A 61 17.60 2.01 -3.28
C ILE A 61 17.82 2.98 -2.12
N GLY A 62 17.95 4.27 -2.39
CA GLY A 62 18.06 5.29 -1.35
C GLY A 62 16.85 5.33 -0.42
N ARG A 63 15.66 5.27 -0.99
CA ARG A 63 14.41 5.24 -0.24
C ARG A 63 14.26 3.94 0.58
N TYR A 64 14.60 2.81 -0.01
CA TYR A 64 14.59 1.52 0.67
C TYR A 64 15.58 1.47 1.84
N MET A 65 16.78 2.01 1.69
CA MET A 65 17.77 2.09 2.76
C MET A 65 17.31 3.03 3.87
N ALA A 66 16.73 4.17 3.52
CA ALA A 66 16.15 5.08 4.50
C ALA A 66 14.98 4.43 5.25
N ASP A 67 14.14 3.68 4.56
CA ASP A 67 13.02 2.95 5.16
C ASP A 67 13.50 1.82 6.09
N LEU A 68 14.60 1.15 5.77
CA LEU A 68 15.19 0.14 6.65
C LEU A 68 15.71 0.75 7.95
N GLU A 69 16.36 1.91 7.90
CA GLU A 69 16.77 2.63 9.09
C GLU A 69 15.59 3.12 9.91
N TYR A 70 14.58 3.61 9.23
CA TYR A 70 13.34 4.06 9.83
C TYR A 70 12.55 2.94 10.51
N MET A 71 12.61 1.73 9.97
CA MET A 71 11.97 0.55 10.54
C MET A 71 12.70 0.00 11.78
N LYS A 72 13.96 0.38 12.02
CA LYS A 72 14.68 0.00 13.23
C LYS A 72 14.15 0.74 14.47
N THR A 73 13.50 1.87 14.29
CA THR A 73 12.77 2.55 15.36
C THR A 73 11.30 2.17 15.26
N PRO A 74 10.75 1.40 16.23
CA PRO A 74 9.33 1.08 16.21
C PRO A 74 8.54 2.37 16.31
N LYS A 75 7.90 2.78 15.24
CA LYS A 75 6.84 3.77 15.34
C LYS A 75 5.77 3.23 16.26
N LYS A 76 5.41 3.99 17.26
CA LYS A 76 4.20 3.75 18.03
C LYS A 76 3.00 3.96 17.09
N THR A 77 2.71 2.97 16.29
CA THR A 77 1.46 2.97 15.56
C THR A 77 0.36 2.70 16.57
N ARG A 78 -0.56 3.63 16.71
CA ARG A 78 -1.75 3.48 17.55
C ARG A 78 -2.72 2.43 17.01
N ILE A 79 -2.43 1.88 15.85
CA ILE A 79 -3.29 0.95 15.15
C ILE A 79 -2.78 -0.47 15.41
N MET A 80 -3.62 -1.27 16.05
CA MET A 80 -3.36 -2.68 16.27
C MET A 80 -3.58 -3.45 14.98
N CYS A 81 -2.64 -4.33 14.62
CA CYS A 81 -2.80 -5.22 13.48
C CYS A 81 -3.85 -6.29 13.79
N CYS A 82 -4.93 -6.28 13.02
CA CYS A 82 -6.04 -7.23 13.12
C CYS A 82 -6.24 -8.05 11.85
N ILE A 83 -5.25 -8.08 10.96
CA ILE A 83 -5.29 -8.86 9.73
C ILE A 83 -4.22 -9.94 9.74
N ASN A 84 -4.50 -11.03 9.01
CA ASN A 84 -3.56 -12.12 8.81
C ASN A 84 -2.73 -11.92 7.54
N ASP A 85 -1.79 -12.82 7.29
CA ASP A 85 -0.89 -12.74 6.14
C ASP A 85 -1.64 -12.81 4.80
N ASN A 86 -2.70 -13.60 4.71
CA ASN A 86 -3.51 -13.69 3.49
C ASN A 86 -4.23 -12.38 3.21
N GLU A 87 -4.81 -11.76 4.24
CA GLU A 87 -5.46 -10.45 4.11
C GLU A 87 -4.45 -9.37 3.73
N ALA A 88 -3.27 -9.38 4.32
CA ALA A 88 -2.20 -8.44 3.97
C ALA A 88 -1.78 -8.60 2.50
N ARG A 89 -1.62 -9.83 2.03
CA ARG A 89 -1.31 -10.09 0.62
C ARG A 89 -2.42 -9.63 -0.32
N ALA A 90 -3.67 -9.76 0.11
CA ALA A 90 -4.80 -9.27 -0.67
C ALA A 90 -4.78 -7.74 -0.78
N VAL A 91 -4.50 -7.02 0.31
CA VAL A 91 -4.36 -5.55 0.28
C VAL A 91 -3.20 -5.13 -0.62
N GLN A 92 -2.07 -5.81 -0.52
CA GLN A 92 -0.94 -5.59 -1.42
C GLN A 92 -1.37 -5.74 -2.89
N ARG A 93 -2.19 -6.75 -3.17
CA ARG A 93 -2.67 -7.03 -4.53
C ARG A 93 -3.54 -5.91 -5.09
N LEU A 94 -4.32 -5.23 -4.25
CA LEU A 94 -5.10 -4.07 -4.68
C LEU A 94 -4.22 -3.01 -5.35
N ILE A 95 -3.06 -2.75 -4.76
CA ILE A 95 -2.11 -1.77 -5.28
C ILE A 95 -1.36 -2.30 -6.50
N LEU A 96 -0.85 -3.52 -6.42
CA LEU A 96 -0.04 -4.11 -7.49
C LEU A 96 -0.80 -4.20 -8.82
N ASP A 97 -2.08 -4.52 -8.79
CA ASP A 97 -2.88 -4.66 -10.00
C ASP A 97 -3.19 -3.32 -10.69
N MET A 98 -3.04 -2.22 -9.97
CA MET A 98 -3.24 -0.89 -10.53
C MET A 98 -1.95 -0.20 -10.98
N GLN A 99 -0.80 -0.66 -10.55
CA GLN A 99 0.48 -0.06 -10.91
C GLN A 99 0.83 -0.26 -12.38
N GLY A 100 1.46 0.74 -12.97
CA GLY A 100 1.96 0.69 -14.34
C GLY A 100 0.96 1.09 -15.41
N GLN A 101 -0.23 1.54 -15.05
CA GLN A 101 -1.25 2.00 -16.01
C GLN A 101 -0.96 3.42 -16.52
N SER A 102 -0.53 4.31 -15.65
CA SER A 102 -0.13 5.66 -16.01
C SER A 102 0.80 6.26 -14.94
N GLU A 103 1.59 7.25 -15.31
CA GLU A 103 2.47 7.94 -14.37
C GLU A 103 1.67 8.69 -13.29
N VAL A 104 0.56 9.29 -13.67
CA VAL A 104 -0.30 10.02 -12.73
C VAL A 104 -0.91 9.09 -11.69
N LEU A 105 -1.42 7.95 -12.11
CA LEU A 105 -1.96 6.94 -11.19
C LEU A 105 -0.87 6.42 -10.26
N ASP A 106 0.32 6.16 -10.78
CA ASP A 106 1.45 5.68 -9.99
C ASP A 106 1.86 6.71 -8.92
N GLU A 107 1.80 8.00 -9.22
CA GLU A 107 2.02 9.06 -8.23
C GLU A 107 0.97 9.02 -7.11
N TRP A 108 -0.29 8.79 -7.44
CA TRP A 108 -1.36 8.64 -6.45
C TRP A 108 -1.17 7.40 -5.59
N LEU A 109 -0.81 6.27 -6.20
CA LEU A 109 -0.53 5.04 -5.46
C LEU A 109 0.70 5.18 -4.57
N ASP A 110 1.69 5.95 -5.00
CA ASP A 110 2.83 6.33 -4.21
C ASP A 110 2.45 7.05 -2.93
N ALA A 111 1.58 8.03 -3.07
CA ALA A 111 1.08 8.79 -1.93
C ALA A 111 0.31 7.88 -0.96
N ILE A 112 -0.48 6.93 -1.47
CA ILE A 112 -1.17 5.92 -0.66
C ILE A 112 -0.16 5.07 0.12
N ILE A 113 0.86 4.57 -0.54
CA ILE A 113 1.91 3.76 0.11
C ILE A 113 2.62 4.56 1.20
N ASP A 114 3.03 5.79 0.90
CA ASP A 114 3.72 6.64 1.85
C ASP A 114 2.85 6.94 3.08
N ARG A 115 1.59 7.25 2.86
CA ARG A 115 0.68 7.65 3.94
C ARG A 115 0.23 6.48 4.82
N TYR A 116 -0.20 5.38 4.19
CA TYR A 116 -0.84 4.28 4.91
C TYR A 116 0.12 3.15 5.25
N PHE A 117 1.03 2.80 4.36
CA PHE A 117 1.93 1.67 4.57
C PHE A 117 3.15 2.08 5.39
N TYR A 118 3.76 3.20 5.09
CA TYR A 118 4.89 3.73 5.84
C TYR A 118 4.47 4.60 7.02
N GLY A 119 3.22 5.02 7.07
CA GLY A 119 2.71 5.85 8.15
C GLY A 119 3.32 7.26 8.19
N ASN A 120 3.73 7.79 7.06
CA ASN A 120 4.30 9.13 6.98
C ASN A 120 3.25 10.19 7.30
N SER A 121 3.65 11.19 8.06
CA SER A 121 2.84 12.38 8.25
C SER A 121 2.79 13.21 6.96
N TRP A 122 1.82 14.12 6.86
CA TRP A 122 1.74 15.02 5.73
C TRP A 122 3.02 15.83 5.55
N ALA A 123 3.63 16.27 6.64
CA ALA A 123 4.89 16.99 6.62
C ALA A 123 6.05 16.12 6.09
N GLN A 124 6.08 14.85 6.45
CA GLN A 124 7.10 13.89 5.96
C GLN A 124 6.93 13.56 4.49
N MET A 125 5.74 13.71 3.94
CA MET A 125 5.46 13.47 2.53
C MET A 125 5.90 14.64 1.63
N ARG A 126 6.26 15.78 2.20
CA ARG A 126 6.78 16.92 1.42
C ARG A 126 8.10 16.57 0.75
N THR A 127 8.21 16.97 -0.49
CA THR A 127 9.44 16.88 -1.27
C THR A 127 9.70 18.20 -1.98
N SER A 128 10.83 18.34 -2.68
CA SER A 128 11.09 19.52 -3.51
C SER A 128 10.05 19.74 -4.61
N LYS A 129 9.29 18.70 -4.96
CA LYS A 129 8.28 18.73 -6.04
C LYS A 129 6.85 18.54 -5.54
N ARG A 130 6.66 18.26 -4.26
CA ARG A 130 5.36 17.96 -3.67
C ARG A 130 5.19 18.74 -2.38
N THR A 131 4.13 19.55 -2.30
CA THR A 131 3.72 20.22 -1.08
C THR A 131 2.84 19.30 -0.23
N GLU A 132 2.54 19.70 1.03
CA GLU A 132 1.57 18.97 1.85
C GLU A 132 0.19 18.90 1.19
N MET A 133 -0.23 19.99 0.55
CA MET A 133 -1.51 20.04 -0.16
C MET A 133 -1.52 19.10 -1.35
N ASP A 134 -0.44 19.03 -2.09
CA ASP A 134 -0.28 18.07 -3.19
C ASP A 134 -0.36 16.63 -2.69
N ALA A 135 0.28 16.34 -1.56
CA ALA A 135 0.24 15.01 -0.95
C ALA A 135 -1.19 14.63 -0.54
N LYS A 136 -1.93 15.53 0.07
CA LYS A 136 -3.34 15.32 0.43
C LYS A 136 -4.21 15.10 -0.80
N TYR A 137 -3.98 15.86 -1.85
CA TYR A 137 -4.68 15.71 -3.12
C TYR A 137 -4.39 14.36 -3.74
N ASP A 138 -3.13 13.96 -3.83
CA ASP A 138 -2.73 12.69 -4.41
C ASP A 138 -3.30 11.50 -3.64
N VAL A 139 -3.33 11.57 -2.30
CA VAL A 139 -3.95 10.53 -1.47
C VAL A 139 -5.46 10.44 -1.77
N ARG A 140 -6.16 11.56 -1.86
CA ARG A 140 -7.57 11.57 -2.22
C ARG A 140 -7.84 10.96 -3.58
N CYS A 141 -7.04 11.34 -4.56
CA CYS A 141 -7.16 10.78 -5.91
C CYS A 141 -6.86 9.28 -5.90
N GLY A 142 -5.86 8.84 -5.17
CA GLY A 142 -5.52 7.43 -5.01
C GLY A 142 -6.64 6.63 -4.35
N LEU A 143 -7.25 7.16 -3.30
CA LEU A 143 -8.40 6.52 -2.64
C LEU A 143 -9.60 6.43 -3.59
N ALA A 144 -9.88 7.47 -4.35
CA ALA A 144 -10.96 7.49 -5.34
C ALA A 144 -10.72 6.47 -6.45
N ALA A 145 -9.50 6.37 -6.93
CA ALA A 145 -9.10 5.41 -7.96
C ALA A 145 -9.25 3.97 -7.45
N LEU A 146 -8.79 3.68 -6.24
CA LEU A 146 -8.96 2.37 -5.61
C LEU A 146 -10.42 2.03 -5.41
N HIS A 147 -11.21 2.96 -4.92
CA HIS A 147 -12.65 2.73 -4.73
C HIS A 147 -13.37 2.49 -6.06
N SER A 148 -13.01 3.22 -7.09
CA SER A 148 -13.57 3.03 -8.43
C SER A 148 -13.27 1.63 -8.98
N ARG A 149 -12.07 1.13 -8.75
CA ARG A 149 -11.65 -0.21 -9.20
C ARG A 149 -12.22 -1.32 -8.35
N TYR A 150 -12.31 -1.09 -7.04
CA TYR A 150 -12.69 -2.09 -6.04
C TYR A 150 -13.94 -1.65 -5.28
N GLY A 151 -15.02 -1.44 -6.01
CA GLY A 151 -16.28 -0.92 -5.46
C GLY A 151 -16.95 -1.81 -4.42
N PHE A 152 -16.50 -3.06 -4.28
CA PHE A 152 -16.96 -3.98 -3.24
C PHE A 152 -16.40 -3.66 -1.85
N ILE A 153 -15.40 -2.78 -1.76
CA ILE A 153 -14.86 -2.31 -0.49
C ILE A 153 -15.53 -0.99 -0.14
N LEU A 154 -16.08 -0.89 1.08
CA LEU A 154 -16.70 0.36 1.53
C LEU A 154 -15.68 1.50 1.54
N PHE A 155 -16.04 2.63 0.96
CA PHE A 155 -15.16 3.80 0.94
C PHE A 155 -15.03 4.43 2.33
N LYS A 156 -16.15 4.58 3.04
CA LYS A 156 -16.20 5.03 4.42
C LYS A 156 -17.25 4.25 5.19
N ARG A 157 -16.90 3.86 6.40
CA ARG A 157 -17.90 3.44 7.38
C ARG A 157 -18.65 4.65 7.91
N VAL A 158 -19.94 4.53 7.88
CA VAL A 158 -20.81 5.52 8.51
C VAL A 158 -20.89 5.24 10.02
#